data_5fb87cfb42fe3ffd7b259bfe330f81f7
#
_entry.id   5fb87cfb42fe3ffd7b259bfe330f81f7
#
_cell.length_a   1.000
_cell.length_b   1.000
_cell.length_c   1.000
_cell.angle_alpha   90.00
_cell.angle_beta   90.00
_cell.angle_gamma   90.00
#
_symmetry.space_group_name_H-M   'P 1'
#
loop_
_entity.id
_entity.type
_entity.pdbx_description
1 polymer ?
#
loop_
_entity_poly.entity_id
_entity_poly.type
_entity_poly.pdbx_seq_one_letter_code
_entity_poly.pdbx_strand_id
1 'polypeptide(L)'
;MFTLSSLNLNGIRSATSKGLETWLHSVQADCLCVQEVKAQAADVAGQFESLAGMAGHFHFAEKKGYSGVGIYTRHAPSDVRVGYGSAEFDAEGRYVELRFDTPKRKLSIISCYFPSGSSGEERQQAKYRFLDGMYPHLQKLKRTREFVLCGDINIAHQEIDLKNWKGNRKNSGFLPEERAWMTRLLSEGGLVDVYRQLEPTATDAAYTWWSNRGQAYAKNVGWRLDYHLATEALALTAHSTDIYKGEKFSDHAPITIKYAI
;
A
#
# COMPACT_ATOMS: atom_id res chain seq x y z
N MET A 1 -10.71 0.96 -18.71
CA MET A 1 -10.18 1.79 -17.60
C MET A 1 -10.16 0.91 -16.37
N PHE A 2 -9.02 0.71 -15.73
CA PHE A 2 -8.83 -0.13 -14.56
C PHE A 2 -8.68 0.74 -13.31
N THR A 3 -9.59 0.58 -12.35
CA THR A 3 -9.61 1.38 -11.12
C THR A 3 -8.97 0.57 -9.99
N LEU A 4 -7.83 1.03 -9.50
CA LEU A 4 -7.06 0.39 -8.43
C LEU A 4 -7.06 1.27 -7.19
N SER A 5 -7.50 0.72 -6.06
CA SER A 5 -7.49 1.39 -4.77
C SER A 5 -6.54 0.69 -3.80
N SER A 6 -6.00 1.44 -2.85
CA SER A 6 -5.20 0.91 -1.73
C SER A 6 -5.59 1.58 -0.43
N LEU A 7 -5.68 0.80 0.66
CA LEU A 7 -6.03 1.28 1.99
C LEU A 7 -5.39 0.42 3.08
N ASN A 8 -4.61 1.03 3.98
CA ASN A 8 -4.30 0.41 5.26
C ASN A 8 -5.54 0.46 6.16
N LEU A 9 -6.08 -0.72 6.50
CA LEU A 9 -7.35 -0.86 7.21
C LEU A 9 -7.24 -0.59 8.72
N ASN A 10 -6.04 -0.74 9.29
CA ASN A 10 -5.84 -0.78 10.74
C ASN A 10 -6.87 -1.70 11.45
N GLY A 11 -7.17 -2.84 10.80
CA GLY A 11 -8.14 -3.85 11.23
C GLY A 11 -9.40 -3.89 10.35
N ILE A 12 -9.59 -5.03 9.66
CA ILE A 12 -10.68 -5.22 8.70
C ILE A 12 -12.08 -5.07 9.30
N ARG A 13 -12.29 -5.60 10.52
CA ARG A 13 -13.59 -5.49 11.22
C ARG A 13 -13.96 -4.04 11.48
N SER A 14 -13.00 -3.24 11.95
CA SER A 14 -13.21 -1.82 12.23
C SER A 14 -13.45 -1.00 10.97
N ALA A 15 -12.69 -1.25 9.90
CA ALA A 15 -12.84 -0.50 8.65
C ALA A 15 -14.19 -0.78 7.97
N THR A 16 -14.60 -2.05 7.91
CA THR A 16 -15.90 -2.45 7.33
C THR A 16 -17.09 -1.89 8.10
N SER A 17 -17.04 -1.88 9.43
CA SER A 17 -18.12 -1.30 10.25
C SER A 17 -18.31 0.21 10.06
N LYS A 18 -17.34 0.89 9.43
CA LYS A 18 -17.36 2.34 9.14
C LYS A 18 -17.77 2.68 7.71
N GLY A 19 -18.38 1.74 6.98
CA GLY A 19 -18.92 2.00 5.65
C GLY A 19 -17.96 1.78 4.49
N LEU A 20 -16.87 1.05 4.68
CA LEU A 20 -15.89 0.74 3.62
C LEU A 20 -16.56 0.11 2.39
N GLU A 21 -17.53 -0.79 2.57
CA GLU A 21 -18.21 -1.45 1.47
C GLU A 21 -19.07 -0.48 0.65
N THR A 22 -19.77 0.45 1.31
CA THR A 22 -20.53 1.51 0.64
C THR A 22 -19.65 2.38 -0.22
N TRP A 23 -18.48 2.76 0.30
CA TRP A 23 -17.49 3.52 -0.46
C TRP A 23 -16.98 2.74 -1.67
N LEU A 24 -16.67 1.45 -1.52
CA LEU A 24 -16.20 0.59 -2.62
C LEU A 24 -17.23 0.49 -3.75
N HIS A 25 -18.51 0.42 -3.43
CA HIS A 25 -19.57 0.46 -4.42
C HIS A 25 -19.60 1.79 -5.20
N SER A 26 -19.30 2.91 -4.53
CA SER A 26 -19.28 4.23 -5.19
C SER A 26 -18.06 4.42 -6.10
N VAL A 27 -16.90 3.88 -5.71
CA VAL A 27 -15.63 4.01 -6.47
C VAL A 27 -15.61 3.06 -7.67
N GLN A 28 -16.36 1.96 -7.64
CA GLN A 28 -16.35 0.91 -8.68
C GLN A 28 -14.93 0.36 -8.91
N ALA A 29 -14.18 0.10 -7.83
CA ALA A 29 -12.84 -0.43 -7.93
C ALA A 29 -12.80 -1.82 -8.59
N ASP A 30 -11.84 -2.04 -9.49
CA ASP A 30 -11.53 -3.35 -10.06
C ASP A 30 -10.72 -4.19 -9.08
N CYS A 31 -9.78 -3.55 -8.36
CA CYS A 31 -9.03 -4.13 -7.26
C CYS A 31 -8.91 -3.15 -6.09
N LEU A 32 -8.92 -3.70 -4.86
CA LEU A 32 -8.57 -3.01 -3.64
C LEU A 32 -7.44 -3.75 -2.94
N CYS A 33 -6.27 -3.13 -2.84
CA CYS A 33 -5.16 -3.58 -2.02
C CYS A 33 -5.38 -3.14 -0.57
N VAL A 34 -5.27 -4.07 0.39
CA VAL A 34 -5.47 -3.78 1.82
C VAL A 34 -4.27 -4.18 2.64
N GLN A 35 -3.94 -3.37 3.65
CA GLN A 35 -2.88 -3.61 4.61
C GLN A 35 -3.43 -3.58 6.03
N GLU A 36 -2.68 -4.12 6.97
CA GLU A 36 -3.10 -4.27 8.38
C GLU A 36 -4.50 -4.88 8.53
N VAL A 37 -4.72 -6.02 7.89
CA VAL A 37 -5.98 -6.79 7.98
C VAL A 37 -6.27 -7.18 9.44
N LYS A 38 -5.21 -7.49 10.24
CA LYS A 38 -5.28 -7.82 11.68
C LYS A 38 -6.30 -8.90 11.99
N ALA A 39 -6.41 -9.89 11.10
CA ALA A 39 -7.31 -11.03 11.20
C ALA A 39 -6.60 -12.30 10.71
N GLN A 40 -7.15 -13.46 11.07
CA GLN A 40 -6.70 -14.77 10.60
C GLN A 40 -7.68 -15.33 9.55
N ALA A 41 -7.31 -16.39 8.85
CA ALA A 41 -8.18 -17.02 7.86
C ALA A 41 -9.57 -17.37 8.42
N ALA A 42 -9.63 -17.92 9.64
CA ALA A 42 -10.90 -18.25 10.31
C ALA A 42 -11.75 -17.00 10.63
N ASP A 43 -11.14 -15.85 10.84
CA ASP A 43 -11.84 -14.58 11.11
C ASP A 43 -12.41 -13.96 9.83
N VAL A 44 -11.79 -14.27 8.68
CA VAL A 44 -12.19 -13.74 7.37
C VAL A 44 -13.27 -14.62 6.73
N ALA A 45 -13.23 -15.94 6.97
CA ALA A 45 -14.16 -16.89 6.40
C ALA A 45 -15.62 -16.56 6.72
N GLY A 46 -16.48 -16.57 5.71
CA GLY A 46 -17.90 -16.28 5.80
C GLY A 46 -18.27 -14.81 6.04
N GLN A 47 -17.30 -13.92 6.27
CA GLN A 47 -17.54 -12.52 6.58
C GLN A 47 -16.83 -11.53 5.63
N PHE A 48 -15.52 -11.76 5.41
CA PHE A 48 -14.65 -10.82 4.69
C PHE A 48 -13.91 -11.48 3.53
N GLU A 49 -14.22 -12.73 3.19
CA GLU A 49 -13.66 -13.42 2.02
C GLU A 49 -14.11 -12.79 0.70
N SER A 50 -15.21 -12.06 0.73
CA SER A 50 -15.61 -11.18 -0.36
C SER A 50 -16.06 -9.81 0.19
N LEU A 51 -15.87 -8.76 -0.59
CA LEU A 51 -16.28 -7.39 -0.23
C LEU A 51 -16.74 -6.66 -1.48
N ALA A 52 -17.93 -6.08 -1.45
CA ALA A 52 -18.54 -5.37 -2.60
C ALA A 52 -18.53 -6.19 -3.90
N GLY A 53 -18.74 -7.52 -3.80
CA GLY A 53 -18.73 -8.44 -4.94
C GLY A 53 -17.34 -8.77 -5.50
N MET A 54 -16.28 -8.41 -4.79
CA MET A 54 -14.88 -8.76 -5.10
C MET A 54 -14.41 -9.91 -4.23
N ALA A 55 -13.73 -10.91 -4.82
CA ALA A 55 -13.10 -12.00 -4.09
C ALA A 55 -11.79 -11.53 -3.45
N GLY A 56 -11.56 -11.93 -2.19
CA GLY A 56 -10.37 -11.58 -1.41
C GLY A 56 -9.29 -12.66 -1.48
N HIS A 57 -8.03 -12.22 -1.61
CA HIS A 57 -6.84 -13.07 -1.54
C HIS A 57 -5.90 -12.47 -0.50
N PHE A 58 -5.47 -13.27 0.49
CA PHE A 58 -4.81 -12.74 1.68
C PHE A 58 -3.48 -13.42 1.97
N HIS A 59 -2.61 -12.68 2.63
CA HIS A 59 -1.46 -13.18 3.37
C HIS A 59 -1.61 -12.77 4.82
N PHE A 60 -1.93 -13.71 5.68
CA PHE A 60 -2.09 -13.48 7.11
C PHE A 60 -0.76 -13.61 7.84
N ALA A 61 -0.59 -12.81 8.91
CA ALA A 61 0.52 -13.03 9.82
C ALA A 61 0.31 -14.27 10.68
N GLU A 62 1.37 -14.96 11.08
CA GLU A 62 1.29 -16.05 12.07
C GLU A 62 0.81 -15.53 13.42
N LYS A 63 1.25 -14.33 13.80
CA LYS A 63 0.82 -13.66 15.02
C LYS A 63 -0.59 -13.12 14.87
N LYS A 64 -1.51 -13.59 15.73
CA LYS A 64 -2.91 -13.15 15.74
C LYS A 64 -3.05 -11.64 15.97
N GLY A 65 -3.98 -11.03 15.22
CA GLY A 65 -4.30 -9.60 15.36
C GLY A 65 -3.20 -8.64 14.94
N TYR A 66 -2.23 -9.09 14.15
CA TYR A 66 -1.07 -8.34 13.71
C TYR A 66 -0.95 -8.34 12.20
N SER A 67 -0.54 -7.20 11.61
CA SER A 67 -0.22 -7.09 10.18
C SER A 67 -1.26 -7.73 9.25
N GLY A 68 -0.85 -8.51 8.26
CA GLY A 68 -1.68 -9.13 7.24
C GLY A 68 -2.00 -8.16 6.10
N VAL A 69 -1.91 -8.66 4.86
CA VAL A 69 -2.28 -7.92 3.65
C VAL A 69 -3.26 -8.73 2.82
N GLY A 70 -3.99 -8.06 1.93
CA GLY A 70 -4.90 -8.72 1.01
C GLY A 70 -5.12 -7.90 -0.26
N ILE A 71 -5.73 -8.55 -1.24
CA ILE A 71 -6.25 -7.90 -2.44
C ILE A 71 -7.64 -8.45 -2.70
N TYR A 72 -8.62 -7.57 -2.75
CA TYR A 72 -9.93 -7.85 -3.29
C TYR A 72 -9.95 -7.54 -4.78
N THR A 73 -10.54 -8.41 -5.60
CA THR A 73 -10.59 -8.24 -7.05
C THR A 73 -11.89 -8.73 -7.67
N ARG A 74 -12.36 -8.03 -8.72
CA ARG A 74 -13.49 -8.48 -9.57
C ARG A 74 -13.05 -9.45 -10.65
N HIS A 75 -11.74 -9.51 -10.93
CA HIS A 75 -11.15 -10.30 -12.01
C HIS A 75 -10.47 -11.54 -11.45
N ALA A 76 -10.67 -12.70 -12.07
CA ALA A 76 -9.97 -13.91 -11.69
C ALA A 76 -8.46 -13.78 -12.00
N PRO A 77 -7.57 -13.87 -10.99
CA PRO A 77 -6.14 -13.87 -11.26
C PRO A 77 -5.69 -15.18 -11.92
N SER A 78 -4.67 -15.10 -12.78
CA SER A 78 -4.04 -16.29 -13.39
C SER A 78 -3.14 -17.04 -12.38
N ASP A 79 -2.66 -16.36 -11.35
CA ASP A 79 -1.81 -16.89 -10.29
C ASP A 79 -1.85 -16.01 -9.06
N VAL A 80 -1.67 -16.59 -7.88
CA VAL A 80 -1.60 -15.90 -6.59
C VAL A 80 -0.29 -16.24 -5.91
N ARG A 81 0.50 -15.24 -5.54
CA ARG A 81 1.74 -15.38 -4.80
C ARG A 81 1.63 -14.78 -3.42
N VAL A 82 1.95 -15.57 -2.42
CA VAL A 82 1.92 -15.19 -1.00
C VAL A 82 3.35 -15.17 -0.48
N GLY A 83 3.75 -14.03 0.09
CA GLY A 83 5.13 -13.81 0.50
C GLY A 83 6.06 -13.48 -0.68
N TYR A 84 7.27 -13.05 -0.35
CA TYR A 84 8.31 -12.75 -1.35
C TYR A 84 9.61 -13.54 -1.14
N GLY A 85 9.57 -14.53 -0.24
CA GLY A 85 10.69 -15.45 0.03
C GLY A 85 11.58 -15.03 1.19
N SER A 86 11.09 -14.17 2.08
CA SER A 86 11.76 -13.82 3.34
C SER A 86 11.04 -14.46 4.52
N ALA A 87 11.63 -15.47 5.15
CA ALA A 87 10.99 -16.18 6.27
C ALA A 87 10.53 -15.23 7.39
N GLU A 88 11.35 -14.21 7.73
CA GLU A 88 11.02 -13.21 8.75
C GLU A 88 9.74 -12.44 8.42
N PHE A 89 9.62 -11.95 7.18
CA PHE A 89 8.54 -11.06 6.79
C PHE A 89 7.34 -11.78 6.18
N ASP A 90 7.55 -12.98 5.65
CA ASP A 90 6.47 -13.85 5.21
C ASP A 90 5.67 -14.35 6.43
N ALA A 91 6.32 -14.62 7.57
CA ALA A 91 5.65 -14.89 8.84
C ALA A 91 4.80 -13.70 9.38
N GLU A 92 5.14 -12.48 8.97
CA GLU A 92 4.38 -11.28 9.33
C GLU A 92 3.25 -10.93 8.34
N GLY A 93 3.05 -11.71 7.25
CA GLY A 93 1.96 -11.49 6.31
C GLY A 93 2.00 -10.13 5.61
N ARG A 94 3.12 -9.78 4.96
CA ARG A 94 3.38 -8.41 4.47
C ARG A 94 3.29 -8.23 2.96
N TYR A 95 3.11 -9.32 2.20
CA TYR A 95 3.15 -9.27 0.74
C TYR A 95 2.18 -10.28 0.12
N VAL A 96 1.33 -9.84 -0.78
CA VAL A 96 0.54 -10.67 -1.67
C VAL A 96 0.54 -10.09 -3.08
N GLU A 97 0.71 -10.94 -4.09
CA GLU A 97 0.75 -10.59 -5.50
C GLU A 97 -0.33 -11.37 -6.26
N LEU A 98 -1.20 -10.67 -6.96
CA LEU A 98 -2.10 -11.26 -7.95
C LEU A 98 -1.55 -11.03 -9.35
N ARG A 99 -1.49 -12.10 -10.14
CA ARG A 99 -1.06 -12.05 -11.53
C ARG A 99 -2.26 -12.08 -12.46
N PHE A 100 -2.21 -11.27 -13.49
CA PHE A 100 -3.21 -11.18 -14.54
C PHE A 100 -2.50 -11.34 -15.89
N ASP A 101 -2.08 -12.59 -16.17
CA ASP A 101 -1.28 -12.88 -17.35
C ASP A 101 -2.18 -13.21 -18.54
N THR A 102 -1.88 -12.57 -19.65
CA THR A 102 -2.47 -12.86 -20.97
C THR A 102 -1.34 -13.20 -21.95
N PRO A 103 -1.64 -13.74 -23.15
CA PRO A 103 -0.60 -13.98 -24.15
C PRO A 103 0.19 -12.71 -24.54
N LYS A 104 -0.40 -11.52 -24.35
CA LYS A 104 0.19 -10.24 -24.76
C LYS A 104 0.80 -9.46 -23.61
N ARG A 105 0.44 -9.75 -22.35
CA ARG A 105 0.85 -8.94 -21.19
C ARG A 105 0.99 -9.79 -19.94
N LYS A 106 2.04 -9.54 -19.18
CA LYS A 106 2.24 -10.08 -17.83
C LYS A 106 2.13 -8.94 -16.83
N LEU A 107 1.04 -8.93 -16.06
CA LEU A 107 0.73 -7.87 -15.09
C LEU A 107 0.63 -8.44 -13.69
N SER A 108 1.20 -7.75 -12.70
CA SER A 108 0.98 -8.01 -11.27
C SER A 108 0.40 -6.81 -10.55
N ILE A 109 -0.57 -7.07 -9.69
CA ILE A 109 -1.04 -6.15 -8.65
C ILE A 109 -0.53 -6.70 -7.32
N ILE A 110 0.17 -5.84 -6.55
CA ILE A 110 0.82 -6.23 -5.29
C ILE A 110 0.26 -5.38 -4.16
N SER A 111 -0.19 -6.03 -3.08
CA SER A 111 -0.46 -5.37 -1.81
C SER A 111 0.69 -5.63 -0.86
N CYS A 112 1.30 -4.59 -0.33
CA CYS A 112 2.46 -4.68 0.53
C CYS A 112 2.35 -3.75 1.75
N TYR A 113 2.77 -4.26 2.92
CA TYR A 113 2.83 -3.49 4.16
C TYR A 113 4.26 -3.47 4.68
N PHE A 114 4.93 -2.33 4.56
CA PHE A 114 6.29 -2.16 5.02
C PHE A 114 6.34 -2.01 6.54
N PRO A 115 7.34 -2.59 7.22
CA PRO A 115 7.46 -2.42 8.65
C PRO A 115 7.53 -0.95 9.07
N SER A 116 6.81 -0.59 10.15
CA SER A 116 7.05 0.67 10.85
C SER A 116 8.22 0.51 11.82
N GLY A 117 9.13 1.47 11.83
CA GLY A 117 10.23 1.53 12.81
C GLY A 117 9.90 2.32 14.08
N SER A 118 8.67 2.85 14.19
CA SER A 118 8.30 3.81 15.25
C SER A 118 8.25 3.23 16.67
N SER A 119 8.21 1.91 16.82
CA SER A 119 8.14 1.25 18.14
C SER A 119 9.48 0.87 18.76
N GLY A 120 10.58 1.40 18.22
CA GLY A 120 11.91 1.24 18.80
C GLY A 120 12.96 0.75 17.82
N GLU A 121 14.21 0.71 18.28
CA GLU A 121 15.38 0.42 17.44
C GLU A 121 15.30 -0.95 16.75
N GLU A 122 14.87 -1.98 17.46
CA GLU A 122 14.73 -3.33 16.90
C GLU A 122 13.79 -3.34 15.66
N ARG A 123 12.66 -2.62 15.74
CA ARG A 123 11.72 -2.50 14.62
C ARG A 123 12.28 -1.63 13.49
N GLN A 124 13.07 -0.63 13.81
CA GLN A 124 13.77 0.18 12.79
C GLN A 124 14.80 -0.67 12.05
N GLN A 125 15.55 -1.52 12.74
CA GLN A 125 16.49 -2.45 12.11
C GLN A 125 15.75 -3.52 11.26
N ALA A 126 14.61 -4.04 11.73
CA ALA A 126 13.75 -4.92 10.93
C ALA A 126 13.27 -4.23 9.65
N LYS A 127 12.89 -2.95 9.74
CA LYS A 127 12.52 -2.16 8.56
C LYS A 127 13.67 -2.08 7.55
N TYR A 128 14.88 -1.80 7.99
CA TYR A 128 16.04 -1.76 7.09
C TYR A 128 16.31 -3.12 6.42
N ARG A 129 16.23 -4.23 7.16
CA ARG A 129 16.33 -5.57 6.55
C ARG A 129 15.23 -5.82 5.51
N PHE A 130 14.02 -5.35 5.78
CA PHE A 130 12.92 -5.44 4.81
C PHE A 130 13.22 -4.65 3.54
N LEU A 131 13.69 -3.41 3.66
CA LEU A 131 14.06 -2.55 2.53
C LEU A 131 15.18 -3.18 1.69
N ASP A 132 16.21 -3.75 2.35
CA ASP A 132 17.33 -4.42 1.69
C ASP A 132 16.90 -5.67 0.91
N GLY A 133 15.93 -6.43 1.42
CA GLY A 133 15.36 -7.59 0.73
C GLY A 133 14.38 -7.22 -0.38
N MET A 134 13.57 -6.18 -0.17
CA MET A 134 12.53 -5.78 -1.10
C MET A 134 13.10 -5.17 -2.40
N TYR A 135 14.15 -4.38 -2.33
CA TYR A 135 14.75 -3.78 -3.52
C TYR A 135 15.16 -4.81 -4.58
N PRO A 136 16.01 -5.82 -4.28
CA PRO A 136 16.38 -6.81 -5.29
C PRO A 136 15.19 -7.69 -5.74
N HIS A 137 14.21 -7.94 -4.86
CA HIS A 137 12.98 -8.64 -5.24
C HIS A 137 12.23 -7.89 -6.33
N LEU A 138 11.97 -6.58 -6.15
CA LEU A 138 11.29 -5.75 -7.15
C LEU A 138 12.10 -5.61 -8.44
N GLN A 139 13.43 -5.51 -8.35
CA GLN A 139 14.30 -5.50 -9.54
C GLN A 139 14.22 -6.82 -10.35
N LYS A 140 14.16 -7.96 -9.66
CA LYS A 140 13.97 -9.27 -10.31
C LYS A 140 12.59 -9.36 -10.97
N LEU A 141 11.55 -8.93 -10.29
CA LEU A 141 10.18 -8.95 -10.80
C LEU A 141 10.03 -8.09 -12.06
N LYS A 142 10.57 -6.87 -12.04
CA LYS A 142 10.55 -5.90 -13.14
C LYS A 142 11.13 -6.44 -14.46
N ARG A 143 12.08 -7.39 -14.39
CA ARG A 143 12.68 -8.00 -15.60
C ARG A 143 11.71 -8.90 -16.37
N THR A 144 10.65 -9.36 -15.73
CA THR A 144 9.77 -10.39 -16.28
C THR A 144 8.32 -9.96 -16.46
N ARG A 145 7.92 -8.86 -15.84
CA ARG A 145 6.53 -8.39 -15.87
C ARG A 145 6.38 -6.93 -15.48
N GLU A 146 5.29 -6.33 -15.92
CA GLU A 146 4.82 -5.06 -15.39
C GLU A 146 4.14 -5.29 -14.05
N PHE A 147 4.27 -4.35 -13.12
CA PHE A 147 3.56 -4.40 -11.86
C PHE A 147 3.25 -3.02 -11.28
N VAL A 148 2.26 -2.96 -10.42
CA VAL A 148 2.08 -1.89 -9.46
C VAL A 148 2.09 -2.48 -8.05
N LEU A 149 2.98 -1.95 -7.20
CA LEU A 149 3.00 -2.22 -5.77
C LEU A 149 2.23 -1.12 -5.06
N CYS A 150 1.15 -1.51 -4.42
CA CYS A 150 0.28 -0.63 -3.64
C CYS A 150 0.47 -0.91 -2.15
N GLY A 151 0.44 0.11 -1.36
CA GLY A 151 0.33 -0.05 0.09
C GLY A 151 1.04 0.98 0.91
N ASP A 152 1.03 0.71 2.21
CA ASP A 152 1.69 1.51 3.22
C ASP A 152 3.18 1.20 3.24
N ILE A 153 3.97 2.12 2.70
CA ILE A 153 5.43 2.02 2.65
C ILE A 153 6.07 2.50 3.96
N ASN A 154 5.29 3.16 4.82
CA ASN A 154 5.77 3.74 6.06
C ASN A 154 6.96 4.72 5.90
N ILE A 155 7.09 5.34 4.72
CA ILE A 155 8.11 6.35 4.40
C ILE A 155 7.45 7.52 3.70
N ALA A 156 7.58 8.72 4.24
CA ALA A 156 7.37 9.96 3.50
C ALA A 156 8.67 10.29 2.75
N HIS A 157 8.62 10.34 1.42
CA HIS A 157 9.84 10.44 0.60
C HIS A 157 10.46 11.83 0.66
N GLN A 158 9.66 12.87 0.47
CA GLN A 158 10.12 14.26 0.36
C GLN A 158 9.49 15.15 1.43
N GLU A 159 10.02 16.37 1.57
CA GLU A 159 9.53 17.36 2.54
C GLU A 159 8.07 17.74 2.32
N ILE A 160 7.60 17.71 1.08
CA ILE A 160 6.20 17.97 0.72
C ILE A 160 5.26 16.82 1.11
N ASP A 161 5.79 15.65 1.49
CA ASP A 161 5.01 14.46 1.81
C ASP A 161 4.54 14.41 3.27
N LEU A 162 4.91 15.40 4.09
CA LEU A 162 4.42 15.46 5.47
C LEU A 162 4.38 16.89 6.00
N LYS A 163 3.44 17.13 6.90
CA LYS A 163 3.38 18.37 7.69
C LYS A 163 4.51 18.37 8.72
N ASN A 164 5.06 19.57 9.02
CA ASN A 164 6.09 19.73 10.04
C ASN A 164 7.36 18.87 9.81
N TRP A 165 7.77 18.69 8.56
CA TRP A 165 8.90 17.85 8.18
C TRP A 165 10.21 18.19 8.94
N LYS A 166 10.45 19.47 9.25
CA LYS A 166 11.66 19.90 9.99
C LYS A 166 11.80 19.24 11.35
N GLY A 167 10.68 19.10 12.08
CA GLY A 167 10.62 18.44 13.37
C GLY A 167 10.68 16.90 13.29
N ASN A 168 10.40 16.34 12.12
CA ASN A 168 10.29 14.90 11.91
C ASN A 168 11.54 14.24 11.28
N ARG A 169 12.61 15.00 11.01
CA ARG A 169 13.84 14.49 10.36
C ARG A 169 14.55 13.35 11.07
N LYS A 170 14.26 13.15 12.37
CA LYS A 170 14.82 12.08 13.20
C LYS A 170 13.80 11.01 13.56
N ASN A 171 12.62 11.07 12.97
CA ASN A 171 11.55 10.12 13.25
C ASN A 171 11.47 9.05 12.16
N SER A 172 11.20 7.80 12.57
CA SER A 172 10.91 6.72 11.63
C SER A 172 9.80 7.11 10.66
N GLY A 173 9.97 6.75 9.40
CA GLY A 173 9.13 7.18 8.29
C GLY A 173 9.66 8.43 7.57
N PHE A 174 10.66 9.14 8.14
CA PHE A 174 11.29 10.28 7.48
C PHE A 174 12.80 10.37 7.73
N LEU A 175 13.41 9.26 8.13
CA LEU A 175 14.87 9.17 8.31
C LEU A 175 15.60 9.33 6.96
N PRO A 176 16.81 9.91 6.96
CA PRO A 176 17.59 10.08 5.73
C PRO A 176 17.80 8.77 4.95
N GLU A 177 18.05 7.66 5.63
CA GLU A 177 18.29 6.34 5.05
C GLU A 177 17.04 5.78 4.38
N GLU A 178 15.86 5.97 4.99
CA GLU A 178 14.56 5.57 4.42
C GLU A 178 14.25 6.36 3.16
N ARG A 179 14.46 7.66 3.20
CA ARG A 179 14.27 8.57 2.06
C ARG A 179 15.26 8.27 0.92
N ALA A 180 16.52 7.98 1.27
CA ALA A 180 17.54 7.57 0.29
C ALA A 180 17.16 6.26 -0.40
N TRP A 181 16.61 5.29 0.33
CA TRP A 181 16.10 4.05 -0.25
C TRP A 181 14.97 4.31 -1.25
N MET A 182 14.00 5.16 -0.92
CA MET A 182 12.93 5.56 -1.85
C MET A 182 13.51 6.26 -3.09
N THR A 183 14.43 7.19 -2.91
CA THR A 183 15.11 7.86 -4.03
C THR A 183 15.79 6.86 -4.95
N ARG A 184 16.53 5.90 -4.38
CA ARG A 184 17.18 4.83 -5.12
C ARG A 184 16.17 3.95 -5.87
N LEU A 185 15.07 3.58 -5.24
CA LEU A 185 14.03 2.76 -5.86
C LEU A 185 13.41 3.44 -7.09
N LEU A 186 13.19 4.75 -7.00
CA LEU A 186 12.58 5.53 -8.08
C LEU A 186 13.61 5.85 -9.19
N SER A 187 14.83 6.28 -8.84
CA SER A 187 15.84 6.68 -9.83
C SER A 187 16.55 5.47 -10.46
N GLU A 188 17.35 4.72 -9.68
CA GLU A 188 18.10 3.57 -10.15
C GLU A 188 17.20 2.35 -10.39
N GLY A 189 16.24 2.12 -9.49
CA GLY A 189 15.26 1.04 -9.59
C GLY A 189 14.28 1.21 -10.73
N GLY A 190 14.09 2.45 -11.20
CA GLY A 190 13.23 2.80 -12.33
C GLY A 190 11.77 2.42 -12.11
N LEU A 191 11.28 2.58 -10.87
CA LEU A 191 9.87 2.60 -10.57
C LEU A 191 9.35 4.04 -10.53
N VAL A 192 8.07 4.20 -10.71
CA VAL A 192 7.41 5.50 -10.72
C VAL A 192 6.46 5.60 -9.53
N ASP A 193 6.57 6.67 -8.76
CA ASP A 193 5.54 7.10 -7.81
C ASP A 193 4.38 7.71 -8.60
N VAL A 194 3.35 6.92 -8.86
CA VAL A 194 2.27 7.29 -9.79
C VAL A 194 1.47 8.49 -9.28
N TYR A 195 1.28 8.59 -7.95
CA TYR A 195 0.62 9.78 -7.40
C TYR A 195 1.43 11.05 -7.70
N ARG A 196 2.75 11.02 -7.48
CA ARG A 196 3.61 12.19 -7.74
C ARG A 196 3.78 12.50 -9.23
N GLN A 197 3.64 11.51 -10.11
CA GLN A 197 3.58 11.74 -11.54
C GLN A 197 2.32 12.55 -11.92
N LEU A 198 1.16 12.24 -11.32
CA LEU A 198 -0.11 12.92 -11.60
C LEU A 198 -0.24 14.25 -10.84
N GLU A 199 0.24 14.30 -9.61
CA GLU A 199 0.12 15.43 -8.69
C GLU A 199 1.50 15.84 -8.13
N PRO A 200 2.39 16.41 -8.99
CA PRO A 200 3.79 16.62 -8.64
C PRO A 200 4.01 17.65 -7.51
N THR A 201 3.09 18.58 -7.32
CA THR A 201 3.22 19.69 -6.37
C THR A 201 2.23 19.64 -5.20
N ALA A 202 1.33 18.64 -5.16
CA ALA A 202 0.34 18.52 -4.10
C ALA A 202 1.01 18.34 -2.72
N THR A 203 0.60 19.14 -1.76
CA THR A 203 1.10 19.10 -0.37
C THR A 203 0.03 18.51 0.55
N ASP A 204 -0.73 19.33 1.23
CA ASP A 204 -1.73 18.96 2.24
C ASP A 204 -2.85 18.03 1.71
N ALA A 205 -3.14 18.08 0.42
CA ALA A 205 -4.08 17.19 -0.24
C ALA A 205 -3.54 15.76 -0.38
N ALA A 206 -2.20 15.62 -0.42
CA ALA A 206 -1.52 14.34 -0.66
C ALA A 206 -1.41 13.42 0.56
N TYR A 207 -1.73 13.91 1.76
CA TYR A 207 -1.58 13.10 2.96
C TYR A 207 -2.57 11.95 2.99
N THR A 208 -2.06 10.77 3.41
CA THR A 208 -2.83 9.54 3.50
C THR A 208 -2.92 8.99 4.91
N TRP A 209 -2.09 9.47 5.85
CA TRP A 209 -2.08 9.03 7.24
C TRP A 209 -2.04 10.19 8.23
N TRP A 210 -2.72 10.02 9.37
CA TRP A 210 -2.75 10.98 10.48
C TRP A 210 -2.65 10.24 11.81
N SER A 211 -1.77 10.75 12.69
CA SER A 211 -1.71 10.28 14.06
C SER A 211 -3.06 10.41 14.77
N ASN A 212 -3.39 9.46 15.63
CA ASN A 212 -4.57 9.55 16.51
C ASN A 212 -4.39 10.57 17.65
N ARG A 213 -3.24 11.24 17.75
CA ARG A 213 -2.91 12.24 18.78
C ARG A 213 -3.10 13.66 18.27
N GLY A 214 -3.36 14.60 19.21
CA GLY A 214 -3.30 16.03 18.93
C GLY A 214 -4.31 16.56 17.91
N GLN A 215 -5.39 15.84 17.63
CA GLN A 215 -6.37 16.15 16.59
C GLN A 215 -5.74 16.28 15.19
N ALA A 216 -4.74 15.43 14.90
CA ALA A 216 -3.94 15.53 13.67
C ALA A 216 -4.81 15.49 12.40
N TYR A 217 -5.82 14.61 12.37
CA TYR A 217 -6.74 14.52 11.22
C TYR A 217 -7.52 15.82 11.01
N ALA A 218 -8.14 16.36 12.06
CA ALA A 218 -8.92 17.59 11.97
C ALA A 218 -8.08 18.82 11.56
N LYS A 219 -6.80 18.84 11.99
CA LYS A 219 -5.84 19.91 11.65
C LYS A 219 -5.05 19.64 10.37
N ASN A 220 -5.32 18.53 9.71
CA ASN A 220 -4.57 18.03 8.55
C ASN A 220 -3.04 17.99 8.77
N VAL A 221 -2.61 17.57 9.97
CA VAL A 221 -1.20 17.30 10.27
C VAL A 221 -0.90 15.86 9.88
N GLY A 222 -0.75 15.64 8.59
CA GLY A 222 -0.67 14.32 7.98
C GLY A 222 0.68 14.01 7.33
N TRP A 223 0.78 12.77 6.88
CA TRP A 223 1.90 12.20 6.14
C TRP A 223 1.36 11.43 4.93
N ARG A 224 2.09 11.44 3.83
CA ARG A 224 1.85 10.56 2.69
C ARG A 224 2.71 9.30 2.86
N LEU A 225 2.09 8.21 3.26
CA LEU A 225 2.75 6.93 3.53
C LEU A 225 2.30 5.82 2.58
N ASP A 226 1.16 6.01 1.91
CA ASP A 226 0.56 5.04 1.01
C ASP A 226 0.88 5.42 -0.45
N TYR A 227 1.28 4.42 -1.23
CA TYR A 227 1.81 4.62 -2.59
C TYR A 227 1.22 3.64 -3.59
N HIS A 228 1.24 4.04 -4.86
CA HIS A 228 1.25 3.17 -6.03
C HIS A 228 2.61 3.33 -6.71
N LEU A 229 3.48 2.33 -6.53
CA LEU A 229 4.80 2.27 -7.16
C LEU A 229 4.74 1.34 -8.36
N ALA A 230 4.82 1.89 -9.57
CA ALA A 230 4.60 1.12 -10.79
C ALA A 230 5.84 1.05 -11.68
N THR A 231 5.93 0.02 -12.52
CA THR A 231 6.83 0.01 -13.65
C THR A 231 6.46 1.13 -14.62
N GLU A 232 7.45 1.69 -15.32
CA GLU A 232 7.31 2.88 -16.16
C GLU A 232 6.17 2.77 -17.19
N ALA A 233 6.13 1.67 -17.94
CA ALA A 233 5.11 1.48 -18.98
C ALA A 233 3.69 1.45 -18.38
N LEU A 234 3.50 0.86 -17.18
CA LEU A 234 2.23 0.86 -16.49
C LEU A 234 1.90 2.25 -15.92
N ALA A 235 2.88 2.95 -15.35
CA ALA A 235 2.69 4.31 -14.82
C ALA A 235 2.23 5.31 -15.89
N LEU A 236 2.72 5.18 -17.13
CA LEU A 236 2.31 6.01 -18.27
C LEU A 236 0.82 5.84 -18.63
N THR A 237 0.19 4.75 -18.23
CA THR A 237 -1.26 4.54 -18.43
C THR A 237 -2.13 5.17 -17.34
N ALA A 238 -1.52 5.72 -16.29
CA ALA A 238 -2.26 6.36 -15.20
C ALA A 238 -2.90 7.67 -15.67
N HIS A 239 -4.17 7.87 -15.34
CA HIS A 239 -4.99 8.95 -15.86
C HIS A 239 -5.47 9.93 -14.78
N SER A 240 -5.84 9.42 -13.61
CA SER A 240 -6.32 10.25 -12.50
C SER A 240 -6.05 9.58 -11.16
N THR A 241 -5.98 10.40 -10.13
CA THR A 241 -5.83 9.95 -8.74
C THR A 241 -6.81 10.64 -7.82
N ASP A 242 -7.20 9.99 -6.74
CA ASP A 242 -8.02 10.53 -5.67
C ASP A 242 -7.54 9.97 -4.32
N ILE A 243 -7.54 10.81 -3.28
CA ILE A 243 -7.37 10.41 -1.89
C ILE A 243 -8.67 10.75 -1.16
N TYR A 244 -9.45 9.70 -0.86
CA TYR A 244 -10.78 9.88 -0.28
C TYR A 244 -10.70 10.24 1.22
N LYS A 245 -11.30 11.36 1.57
CA LYS A 245 -11.33 11.91 2.95
C LYS A 245 -12.76 12.15 3.47
N GLY A 246 -13.78 11.62 2.78
CA GLY A 246 -15.18 11.77 3.19
C GLY A 246 -15.48 11.03 4.48
N GLU A 247 -15.28 9.71 4.49
CA GLU A 247 -15.45 8.86 5.66
C GLU A 247 -14.08 8.34 6.15
N LYS A 248 -13.90 8.29 7.46
CA LYS A 248 -12.65 7.82 8.08
C LYS A 248 -12.75 6.33 8.43
N PHE A 249 -12.35 5.44 7.54
CA PHE A 249 -12.35 3.99 7.75
C PHE A 249 -11.26 3.54 8.73
N SER A 250 -10.09 4.19 8.67
CA SER A 250 -8.93 3.93 9.53
C SER A 250 -8.20 5.23 9.86
N ASP A 251 -6.98 5.17 10.37
CA ASP A 251 -6.06 6.31 10.45
C ASP A 251 -5.36 6.61 9.13
N HIS A 252 -5.59 5.77 8.10
CA HIS A 252 -5.22 6.04 6.71
C HIS A 252 -6.45 6.40 5.87
N ALA A 253 -6.23 7.12 4.76
CA ALA A 253 -7.20 7.40 3.72
C ALA A 253 -6.95 6.53 2.50
N PRO A 254 -8.01 6.03 1.82
CA PRO A 254 -7.84 5.30 0.58
C PRO A 254 -7.23 6.18 -0.51
N ILE A 255 -6.26 5.63 -1.23
CA ILE A 255 -5.75 6.20 -2.49
C ILE A 255 -6.27 5.37 -3.66
N THR A 256 -6.84 6.03 -4.66
CA THR A 256 -7.35 5.40 -5.89
C THR A 256 -6.67 5.99 -7.10
N ILE A 257 -6.20 5.14 -8.00
CA ILE A 257 -5.64 5.56 -9.30
C ILE A 257 -6.35 4.80 -10.42
N LYS A 258 -6.69 5.50 -11.50
CA LYS A 258 -7.27 4.92 -12.71
C LYS A 258 -6.21 4.78 -13.79
N TYR A 259 -6.14 3.58 -14.36
CA TYR A 259 -5.18 3.21 -15.41
C TYR A 259 -5.91 2.88 -16.71
N ALA A 260 -5.40 3.34 -17.84
CA ALA A 260 -5.92 3.02 -19.18
C ALA A 260 -5.33 1.67 -19.66
N ILE A 261 -5.75 0.59 -19.01
CA ILE A 261 -5.34 -0.78 -19.33
C ILE A 261 -6.55 -1.68 -19.47
#